data_471c46334e68a7bfe61404d59a78aa00
#
_entry.id   471c46334e68a7bfe61404d59a78aa00
#
_cell.length_a   1.000
_cell.length_b   1.000
_cell.length_c   1.000
_cell.angle_alpha   90.00
_cell.angle_beta   90.00
_cell.angle_gamma   90.00
#
_symmetry.space_group_name_H-M   'P 1'
#
loop_
_entity.id
_entity.type
_entity.pdbx_description
1 polymer ?
#
loop_
_entity_poly.entity_id
_entity_poly.type
_entity_poly.pdbx_seq_one_letter_code
_entity_poly.pdbx_strand_id
1 'polypeptide(L)'
;MRYLVTLRVVSQPGGPPPADLMEAIAKLGQEAAETGALLDQSGLAPSSEGARIEVSGGRLTVTDGPFAEAKEMISYALYEVRTKEEAVEWASRFLKLHRDLWPGWEGEAEVLRLFGPGDFAPPA
;
A
#
# COMPACT_ATOMS: atom_id res chain seq x y z
N MET A 1 10.52 -14.35 -0.78
CA MET A 1 9.66 -13.85 0.32
C MET A 1 8.72 -12.79 -0.20
N ARG A 2 7.51 -12.79 0.28
CA ARG A 2 6.49 -11.83 -0.16
C ARG A 2 6.25 -10.76 0.89
N TYR A 3 6.13 -9.53 0.42
CA TYR A 3 5.82 -8.38 1.27
C TYR A 3 4.67 -7.59 0.69
N LEU A 4 3.75 -7.21 1.56
CA LEU A 4 2.70 -6.26 1.23
C LEU A 4 3.17 -4.89 1.64
N VAL A 5 3.12 -3.95 0.71
CA VAL A 5 3.39 -2.54 0.98
C VAL A 5 2.08 -1.79 0.91
N THR A 6 1.73 -1.12 1.99
CA THR A 6 0.52 -0.30 2.06
C THR A 6 0.90 1.17 2.05
N LEU A 7 0.12 2.00 1.38
CA LEU A 7 0.32 3.44 1.36
C LEU A 7 -0.83 4.14 2.05
N ARG A 8 -0.51 4.99 3.02
CA ARG A 8 -1.49 5.82 3.72
C ARG A 8 -1.17 7.28 3.50
N VAL A 9 -2.19 8.08 3.24
CA VAL A 9 -2.04 9.53 3.13
C VAL A 9 -2.26 10.17 4.50
N VAL A 10 -1.39 11.13 4.84
CA VAL A 10 -1.52 11.97 6.04
C VAL A 10 -2.11 13.32 5.65
N SER A 11 -1.57 13.94 4.61
CA SER A 11 -2.03 15.21 4.09
C SER A 11 -1.71 15.27 2.60
N GLN A 12 -2.66 15.77 1.82
CA GLN A 12 -2.44 15.89 0.39
C GLN A 12 -3.05 17.18 -0.13
N PRO A 13 -2.36 17.83 -1.10
CA PRO A 13 -2.90 19.02 -1.75
C PRO A 13 -4.21 18.71 -2.46
N GLY A 14 -5.07 19.71 -2.59
CA GLY A 14 -6.31 19.56 -3.34
C GLY A 14 -6.09 19.28 -4.81
N GLY A 15 -7.10 18.68 -5.46
CA GLY A 15 -7.05 18.35 -6.86
C GLY A 15 -6.48 16.96 -7.14
N PRO A 16 -6.44 16.57 -8.43
CA PRO A 16 -5.92 15.26 -8.82
C PRO A 16 -4.40 15.18 -8.66
N PRO A 17 -3.84 13.96 -8.55
CA PRO A 17 -2.39 13.79 -8.57
C PRO A 17 -1.78 14.42 -9.84
N PRO A 18 -0.59 15.02 -9.75
CA PRO A 18 0.10 15.54 -10.93
C PRO A 18 0.34 14.46 -11.98
N ALA A 19 0.20 14.85 -13.25
CA ALA A 19 0.35 13.91 -14.36
C ALA A 19 1.75 13.30 -14.45
N ASP A 20 2.78 14.07 -14.13
CA ASP A 20 4.16 13.58 -14.12
C ASP A 20 4.40 12.57 -12.99
N LEU A 21 3.73 12.72 -11.85
CA LEU A 21 3.76 11.73 -10.78
C LEU A 21 3.14 10.40 -11.26
N MET A 22 1.98 10.47 -11.89
CA MET A 22 1.29 9.27 -12.39
C MET A 22 2.13 8.55 -13.45
N GLU A 23 2.78 9.30 -14.32
CA GLU A 23 3.68 8.74 -15.32
C GLU A 23 4.90 8.06 -14.66
N ALA A 24 5.50 8.69 -13.66
CA ALA A 24 6.64 8.15 -12.93
C ALA A 24 6.26 6.88 -12.16
N ILE A 25 5.08 6.85 -11.54
CA ILE A 25 4.56 5.65 -10.85
C ILE A 25 4.39 4.50 -11.85
N ALA A 26 3.84 4.77 -13.02
CA ALA A 26 3.67 3.75 -14.05
C ALA A 26 5.02 3.16 -14.50
N LYS A 27 6.02 4.01 -14.69
CA LYS A 27 7.37 3.58 -15.05
C LYS A 27 8.03 2.72 -13.95
N LEU A 28 7.89 3.14 -12.71
CA LEU A 28 8.42 2.38 -11.58
C LEU A 28 7.76 1.01 -11.47
N GLY A 29 6.43 0.95 -11.62
CA GLY A 29 5.69 -0.30 -11.62
C GLY A 29 6.11 -1.23 -12.75
N GLN A 30 6.33 -0.69 -13.95
CA GLN A 30 6.81 -1.46 -15.09
C GLN A 30 8.20 -2.03 -14.82
N GLU A 31 9.13 -1.22 -14.31
CA GLU A 31 10.47 -1.68 -13.95
C GLU A 31 10.43 -2.81 -12.92
N ALA A 32 9.64 -2.64 -11.87
CA ALA A 32 9.50 -3.66 -10.82
C ALA A 32 8.86 -4.95 -11.35
N ALA A 33 7.88 -4.85 -12.25
CA ALA A 33 7.25 -6.01 -12.87
C ALA A 33 8.23 -6.76 -13.78
N GLU A 34 9.03 -6.04 -14.55
CA GLU A 34 10.01 -6.64 -15.46
C GLU A 34 11.11 -7.41 -14.70
N THR A 35 11.46 -6.96 -13.50
CA THR A 35 12.44 -7.70 -12.66
C THR A 35 11.81 -8.90 -11.95
N GLY A 36 10.49 -9.05 -12.03
CA GLY A 36 9.76 -10.08 -11.28
C GLY A 36 9.45 -9.71 -9.84
N ALA A 37 9.85 -8.53 -9.40
CA ALA A 37 9.64 -8.11 -8.02
C ALA A 37 8.19 -7.76 -7.73
N LEU A 38 7.51 -7.03 -8.62
CA LEU A 38 6.13 -6.63 -8.42
C LEU A 38 5.17 -7.70 -8.93
N LEU A 39 4.35 -8.24 -8.04
CA LEU A 39 3.35 -9.25 -8.37
C LEU A 39 1.97 -8.64 -8.62
N ASP A 40 1.60 -7.62 -7.86
CA ASP A 40 0.30 -6.98 -7.94
C ASP A 40 0.36 -5.59 -7.30
N GLN A 41 -0.47 -4.68 -7.78
CA GLN A 41 -0.64 -3.36 -7.18
C GLN A 41 -1.98 -2.77 -7.58
N SER A 42 -2.54 -1.94 -6.73
CA SER A 42 -3.76 -1.19 -7.04
C SER A 42 -3.91 0.02 -6.14
N GLY A 43 -4.50 1.08 -6.69
CA GLY A 43 -5.09 2.12 -5.89
C GLY A 43 -6.39 1.63 -5.27
N LEU A 44 -6.79 2.24 -4.17
CA LEU A 44 -8.04 1.95 -3.49
C LEU A 44 -9.00 3.12 -3.68
N ALA A 45 -10.27 2.81 -3.96
CA ALA A 45 -11.32 3.80 -3.94
C ALA A 45 -11.48 4.37 -2.52
N PRO A 46 -12.03 5.58 -2.36
CA PRO A 46 -12.24 6.16 -1.04
C PRO A 46 -13.06 5.26 -0.14
N SER A 47 -12.86 5.34 1.18
CA SER A 47 -13.59 4.52 2.15
C SER A 47 -15.11 4.74 2.13
N SER A 48 -15.56 5.85 1.52
CA SER A 48 -17.00 6.08 1.29
C SER A 48 -17.66 5.00 0.43
N GLU A 49 -16.87 4.25 -0.36
CA GLU A 49 -17.35 3.14 -1.17
C GLU A 49 -17.13 1.79 -0.50
N GLY A 50 -16.66 1.78 0.74
CA GLY A 50 -16.33 0.56 1.48
C GLY A 50 -17.23 0.34 2.69
N ALA A 51 -16.92 -0.72 3.43
CA ALA A 51 -17.60 -1.05 4.66
C ALA A 51 -16.58 -1.59 5.68
N ARG A 52 -16.90 -1.41 6.95
CA ARG A 52 -16.14 -1.95 8.07
C ARG A 52 -16.96 -2.99 8.79
N ILE A 53 -16.38 -4.14 9.03
CA ILE A 53 -17.02 -5.23 9.77
C ILE A 53 -16.24 -5.42 11.07
N GLU A 54 -16.94 -5.34 12.21
CA GLU A 54 -16.31 -5.43 13.52
C GLU A 54 -16.94 -6.53 14.36
N VAL A 55 -16.13 -7.20 15.16
CA VAL A 55 -16.59 -8.10 16.21
C VAL A 55 -16.14 -7.51 17.56
N SER A 56 -17.12 -7.22 18.41
CA SER A 56 -16.85 -6.66 19.74
C SER A 56 -17.90 -7.19 20.72
N GLY A 57 -17.45 -7.73 21.85
CA GLY A 57 -18.35 -8.31 22.85
C GLY A 57 -19.25 -9.43 22.31
N GLY A 58 -18.75 -10.21 21.34
CA GLY A 58 -19.49 -11.28 20.69
C GLY A 58 -20.48 -10.79 19.64
N ARG A 59 -20.49 -9.50 19.30
CA ARG A 59 -21.42 -8.92 18.33
C ARG A 59 -20.69 -8.56 17.05
N LEU A 60 -21.32 -8.89 15.93
CA LEU A 60 -20.86 -8.51 14.59
C LEU A 60 -21.59 -7.22 14.17
N THR A 61 -20.83 -6.23 13.73
CA THR A 61 -21.40 -4.96 13.25
C THR A 61 -20.82 -4.64 11.88
N VAL A 62 -21.65 -4.20 10.95
CA VAL A 62 -21.25 -3.74 9.63
C VAL A 62 -21.57 -2.26 9.52
N THR A 63 -20.58 -1.44 9.19
CA THR A 63 -20.74 0.00 9.06
C THR A 63 -20.24 0.43 7.69
N ASP A 64 -21.07 1.15 6.94
CA ASP A 64 -20.65 1.74 5.69
C ASP A 64 -19.68 2.91 5.92
N GLY A 65 -18.74 3.11 4.99
CA GLY A 65 -17.87 4.27 5.03
C GLY A 65 -18.62 5.57 4.74
N PRO A 66 -17.94 6.73 4.84
CA PRO A 66 -16.51 6.88 5.10
C PRO A 66 -16.12 6.60 6.56
N PHE A 67 -14.87 6.21 6.76
CA PHE A 67 -14.34 5.96 8.11
C PHE A 67 -13.57 7.19 8.58
N ALA A 68 -13.76 7.58 9.84
CA ALA A 68 -13.04 8.68 10.45
C ALA A 68 -11.64 8.24 10.87
N GLU A 69 -10.72 8.18 9.92
CA GLU A 69 -9.32 7.82 10.16
C GLU A 69 -8.39 8.98 9.84
N ALA A 70 -7.35 9.15 10.69
CA ALA A 70 -6.34 10.19 10.48
C ALA A 70 -5.45 9.90 9.28
N LYS A 71 -5.30 8.61 8.92
CA LYS A 71 -4.45 8.15 7.81
C LYS A 71 -5.21 7.14 6.98
N GLU A 72 -5.71 7.59 5.85
CA GLU A 72 -6.47 6.72 4.95
C GLU A 72 -5.53 5.90 4.08
N MET A 73 -5.80 4.58 3.97
CA MET A 73 -5.07 3.70 3.09
C MET A 73 -5.54 3.94 1.65
N ILE A 74 -4.62 4.27 0.76
CA ILE A 74 -4.94 4.68 -0.61
C ILE A 74 -4.42 3.73 -1.69
N SER A 75 -3.50 2.84 -1.35
CA SER A 75 -3.00 1.85 -2.32
C SER A 75 -2.25 0.73 -1.62
N TYR A 76 -2.02 -0.34 -2.38
CA TYR A 76 -1.15 -1.43 -1.96
C TYR A 76 -0.30 -1.93 -3.11
N ALA A 77 0.79 -2.61 -2.78
CA ALA A 77 1.62 -3.34 -3.73
C ALA A 77 2.09 -4.65 -3.09
N LEU A 78 2.17 -5.71 -3.88
CA LEU A 78 2.66 -7.01 -3.44
C LEU A 78 3.97 -7.33 -4.14
N TYR A 79 5.03 -7.54 -3.36
CA TYR A 79 6.37 -7.80 -3.89
C TYR A 79 6.85 -9.20 -3.55
N GLU A 80 7.53 -9.82 -4.52
CA GLU A 80 8.32 -11.03 -4.32
C GLU A 80 9.79 -10.63 -4.37
N VAL A 81 10.47 -10.69 -3.24
CA VAL A 81 11.86 -10.25 -3.09
C VAL A 81 12.61 -11.21 -2.17
N ARG A 82 13.93 -11.07 -2.13
CA ARG A 82 14.79 -11.92 -1.31
C ARG A 82 14.85 -11.49 0.15
N THR A 83 14.74 -10.18 0.38
CA THR A 83 14.93 -9.59 1.71
C THR A 83 13.92 -8.49 1.96
N LYS A 84 13.70 -8.17 3.24
CA LYS A 84 12.90 -7.01 3.64
C LYS A 84 13.51 -5.73 3.07
N GLU A 85 14.82 -5.64 3.04
CA GLU A 85 15.54 -4.44 2.56
C GLU A 85 15.24 -4.17 1.08
N GLU A 86 15.10 -5.20 0.25
CA GLU A 86 14.68 -5.02 -1.15
C GLU A 86 13.25 -4.45 -1.23
N ALA A 87 12.33 -4.94 -0.39
CA ALA A 87 10.97 -4.41 -0.36
C ALA A 87 10.96 -2.95 0.10
N VAL A 88 11.77 -2.63 1.11
CA VAL A 88 11.93 -1.24 1.60
C VAL A 88 12.48 -0.34 0.49
N GLU A 89 13.41 -0.84 -0.31
CA GLU A 89 13.97 -0.06 -1.43
C GLU A 89 12.90 0.28 -2.47
N TRP A 90 12.08 -0.70 -2.88
CA TRP A 90 10.98 -0.43 -3.81
C TRP A 90 9.97 0.55 -3.22
N ALA A 91 9.57 0.36 -1.98
CA ALA A 91 8.63 1.25 -1.28
C ALA A 91 9.21 2.66 -1.14
N SER A 92 10.49 2.77 -0.82
CA SER A 92 11.16 4.06 -0.70
C SER A 92 11.20 4.81 -2.03
N ARG A 93 11.46 4.13 -3.13
CA ARG A 93 11.43 4.73 -4.47
C ARG A 93 10.04 5.28 -4.79
N PHE A 94 9.00 4.54 -4.43
CA PHE A 94 7.61 4.95 -4.62
C PHE A 94 7.29 6.22 -3.82
N LEU A 95 7.66 6.25 -2.54
CA LEU A 95 7.44 7.41 -1.67
C LEU A 95 8.23 8.64 -2.13
N LYS A 96 9.47 8.44 -2.61
CA LYS A 96 10.30 9.53 -3.12
C LYS A 96 9.65 10.22 -4.32
N LEU A 97 8.95 9.49 -5.18
CA LEU A 97 8.21 10.08 -6.29
C LEU A 97 7.16 11.07 -5.80
N HIS A 98 6.40 10.69 -4.76
CA HIS A 98 5.40 11.58 -4.17
C HIS A 98 6.04 12.82 -3.57
N ARG A 99 7.13 12.64 -2.82
CA ARG A 99 7.87 13.76 -2.23
C ARG A 99 8.36 14.73 -3.30
N ASP A 100 8.92 14.21 -4.38
CA ASP A 100 9.60 15.03 -5.38
C ASP A 100 8.64 15.64 -6.40
N LEU A 101 7.54 14.96 -6.73
CA LEU A 101 6.62 15.37 -7.79
C LEU A 101 5.27 15.90 -7.31
N TRP A 102 5.00 15.84 -6.01
CA TRP A 102 3.76 16.38 -5.43
C TRP A 102 4.06 17.21 -4.19
N PRO A 103 4.52 18.44 -4.36
CA PRO A 103 4.86 19.32 -3.22
C PRO A 103 3.72 19.44 -2.22
N GLY A 104 4.03 19.25 -0.95
CA GLY A 104 3.04 19.30 0.13
C GLY A 104 2.36 17.96 0.45
N TRP A 105 2.57 16.93 -0.36
CA TRP A 105 2.05 15.62 -0.05
C TRP A 105 2.84 14.97 1.10
N GLU A 106 2.11 14.44 2.08
CA GLU A 106 2.68 13.71 3.21
C GLU A 106 1.95 12.39 3.36
N GLY A 107 2.71 11.33 3.55
CA GLY A 107 2.15 9.99 3.73
C GLY A 107 3.19 9.04 4.27
N GLU A 108 2.77 7.79 4.43
CA GLU A 108 3.65 6.73 4.92
C GLU A 108 3.34 5.42 4.22
N ALA A 109 4.34 4.56 4.14
CA ALA A 109 4.18 3.20 3.65
C ALA A 109 4.59 2.23 4.75
N GLU A 110 3.88 1.12 4.86
CA GLU A 110 4.27 0.03 5.73
C GLU A 110 4.66 -1.18 4.88
N VAL A 111 5.71 -1.87 5.30
CA VAL A 111 6.24 -3.04 4.61
C VAL A 111 6.00 -4.25 5.52
N LEU A 112 5.08 -5.11 5.13
CA LEU A 112 4.59 -6.20 5.96
C LEU A 112 4.87 -7.54 5.29
N ARG A 113 5.57 -8.44 5.97
CA ARG A 113 5.86 -9.76 5.41
C ARG A 113 4.60 -10.63 5.43
N LEU A 114 4.31 -11.28 4.30
CA LEU A 114 3.29 -12.30 4.25
C LEU A 114 3.84 -13.63 4.78
N PHE A 115 3.00 -14.37 5.48
CA PHE A 115 3.35 -15.74 5.83
C PHE A 115 3.53 -16.58 4.56
N GLY A 116 4.53 -17.42 4.56
CA GLY A 116 4.80 -18.37 3.50
C GLY A 116 4.42 -19.80 3.91
N PRO A 117 4.57 -20.77 2.97
CA PRO A 117 4.14 -22.15 3.22
C PRO A 117 4.73 -22.83 4.47
N GLY A 118 5.91 -22.43 4.91
CA GLY A 118 6.56 -23.03 6.08
C GLY A 118 6.20 -22.40 7.42
N ASP A 119 5.54 -21.24 7.42
CA ASP A 119 5.32 -20.47 8.65
C ASP A 119 4.28 -21.11 9.57
N PHE A 120 3.40 -21.94 9.03
CA PHE A 120 2.35 -22.62 9.78
C PHE A 120 2.54 -24.14 9.77
N ALA A 121 3.76 -24.61 9.50
CA ALA A 121 4.01 -26.05 9.52
C ALA A 121 3.74 -26.59 10.91
N PRO A 122 3.01 -27.74 11.05
CA PRO A 122 2.78 -28.32 12.36
C PRO A 122 4.10 -28.77 12.98
N PRO A 123 4.22 -28.74 14.31
CA PRO A 123 5.40 -29.24 14.98
C PRO A 123 5.60 -30.73 14.66
N ALA A 124 6.85 -31.11 14.51
CA ALA A 124 7.23 -32.49 14.19
C ALA A 124 6.84 -33.46 15.31
#